data_b275ee40678ff85ee1e2a67c1cafb090
#
_entry.id   b275ee40678ff85ee1e2a67c1cafb090
#
_cell.length_a   1.000
_cell.length_b   1.000
_cell.length_c   1.000
_cell.angle_alpha   90.00
_cell.angle_beta   90.00
_cell.angle_gamma   90.00
#
_symmetry.space_group_name_H-M   'P 1'
#
loop_
_entity.id
_entity.type
_entity.pdbx_description
1 polymer ?
#
loop_
_entity_poly.entity_id
_entity_poly.type
_entity_poly.pdbx_seq_one_letter_code
_entity_poly.pdbx_strand_id
1 'polypeptide(L)'
;MKKEIYSYNSESLTCNARPILPIMGEFHFSRYPEGEWKTAIKNMQQGGVDIVATYVFWIHHEEAEGEWDFSGRRNLKAFLSCCQEAGMKVWLRIGPWAHGECRNGGFPDWLVEKEKRGKLSLRTDDPQYLKYVDLFFTKIAEQADGYMHKDDGPVIGIQIENEYGHAGGPSDREEGMAHMRTLRAMAEKKGLTAPYFSATGWGGAYVPENFLPVLGGYVDAPWANHTHELAASENFLFQPFHDDANIASDFAEGQSDFTFDTSKFSYLTAELGGGLQVTAHRRTYPYPEDIEAQTICMLGAGANLIGYYMYHGGVNPDGKYTTLQESKATGYANDLPVKSYDFQTCLRENGLPSESYYRLRKHHIFIKNTQELLAPAKVYLPDNISEPASAEDMETLRAAFRYNKTADCGFLFINNHQRKRKMTEKQITPEKPLQFTVTDVEGIQRQMIFDRIHVRTDAILVLPYNLPVVIRGEQFRLRETNASYLGCFGGTYYFYTDEKPEDIYFEWSDGNDHAEAVRILTIHDAEHFCYAQEGADEKGKVSLLPDLHFAEAGKVRIADAGQAVESIWNVYGQTEPNVYELTLEYEYHPADALSGDVWLALDFGTAHACIRTEN
;
A
#
# COMPACT_ATOMS: atom_id res chain seq x y z
N MET A 1 -19.68 20.92 -8.37
CA MET A 1 -18.69 20.79 -7.28
C MET A 1 -17.52 21.71 -7.59
N LYS A 2 -16.84 22.29 -6.58
CA LYS A 2 -15.61 23.04 -6.85
C LYS A 2 -14.54 22.06 -7.32
N LYS A 3 -13.78 22.44 -8.36
CA LYS A 3 -12.67 21.63 -8.87
C LYS A 3 -11.65 21.40 -7.77
N GLU A 4 -11.27 20.13 -7.52
CA GLU A 4 -10.17 19.79 -6.62
C GLU A 4 -8.84 20.18 -7.28
N ILE A 5 -7.91 20.72 -6.49
CA ILE A 5 -6.57 21.08 -6.97
C ILE A 5 -5.57 20.28 -6.14
N TYR A 6 -4.96 19.28 -6.76
CA TYR A 6 -3.89 18.49 -6.16
C TYR A 6 -2.54 19.14 -6.42
N SER A 7 -1.73 19.25 -5.37
CA SER A 7 -0.39 19.83 -5.39
C SER A 7 0.44 19.24 -4.26
N TYR A 8 1.64 19.76 -4.05
CA TYR A 8 2.54 19.34 -3.00
C TYR A 8 3.40 20.51 -2.51
N ASN A 9 3.95 20.36 -1.31
CA ASN A 9 4.99 21.20 -0.74
C ASN A 9 6.06 20.31 -0.06
N SER A 10 7.00 20.89 0.65
CA SER A 10 8.05 20.13 1.36
C SER A 10 7.54 19.30 2.55
N GLU A 11 6.30 19.49 2.98
CA GLU A 11 5.76 18.82 4.16
C GLU A 11 4.70 17.76 3.82
N SER A 12 3.91 17.96 2.74
CA SER A 12 2.80 17.06 2.41
C SER A 12 2.33 17.17 0.96
N LEU A 13 1.57 16.19 0.52
CA LEU A 13 0.63 16.35 -0.57
C LEU A 13 -0.53 17.23 -0.11
N THR A 14 -1.14 17.97 -1.04
CA THR A 14 -2.24 18.87 -0.73
C THR A 14 -3.41 18.71 -1.70
N CYS A 15 -4.62 18.87 -1.17
CA CYS A 15 -5.83 19.06 -1.95
C CYS A 15 -6.48 20.38 -1.56
N ASN A 16 -6.67 21.30 -2.53
CA ASN A 16 -7.16 22.66 -2.27
C ASN A 16 -6.34 23.40 -1.19
N ALA A 17 -5.02 23.27 -1.25
CA ALA A 17 -4.03 23.80 -0.30
C ALA A 17 -4.15 23.24 1.15
N ARG A 18 -4.96 22.21 1.39
CA ARG A 18 -5.02 21.51 2.67
C ARG A 18 -4.12 20.27 2.61
N PRO A 19 -3.31 20.01 3.65
CA PRO A 19 -2.55 18.79 3.74
C PRO A 19 -3.44 17.55 3.67
N ILE A 20 -3.00 16.54 2.93
CA ILE A 20 -3.65 15.22 2.85
C ILE A 20 -2.64 14.12 3.10
N LEU A 21 -3.12 12.98 3.60
CA LEU A 21 -2.36 11.76 3.77
C LEU A 21 -3.14 10.63 3.08
N PRO A 22 -3.04 10.52 1.75
CA PRO A 22 -3.77 9.51 1.02
C PRO A 22 -3.13 8.13 1.16
N ILE A 23 -3.94 7.12 0.91
CA ILE A 23 -3.53 5.72 0.81
C ILE A 23 -3.58 5.34 -0.67
N MET A 24 -2.47 4.83 -1.18
CA MET A 24 -2.33 4.39 -2.56
C MET A 24 -2.11 2.87 -2.60
N GLY A 25 -2.72 2.22 -3.56
CA GLY A 25 -2.55 0.79 -3.79
C GLY A 25 -2.23 0.50 -5.26
N GLU A 26 -1.14 -0.24 -5.50
CA GLU A 26 -0.81 -0.68 -6.85
C GLU A 26 -1.74 -1.82 -7.27
N PHE A 27 -2.34 -1.68 -8.45
CA PHE A 27 -3.20 -2.64 -9.12
C PHE A 27 -2.96 -2.58 -10.63
N HIS A 28 -2.39 -3.60 -11.20
CA HIS A 28 -2.11 -3.64 -12.64
C HIS A 28 -3.35 -4.05 -13.42
N PHE A 29 -4.04 -3.10 -14.02
CA PHE A 29 -5.27 -3.35 -14.78
C PHE A 29 -5.09 -4.43 -15.86
N SER A 30 -3.94 -4.46 -16.54
CA SER A 30 -3.66 -5.42 -17.60
C SER A 30 -3.44 -6.86 -17.08
N ARG A 31 -3.21 -7.03 -15.77
CA ARG A 31 -3.07 -8.33 -15.09
C ARG A 31 -4.37 -8.83 -14.47
N TYR A 32 -5.51 -8.16 -14.73
CA TYR A 32 -6.80 -8.53 -14.16
C TYR A 32 -7.91 -8.46 -15.23
N PRO A 33 -8.94 -9.32 -15.16
CA PRO A 33 -10.02 -9.32 -16.15
C PRO A 33 -10.76 -7.98 -16.20
N GLU A 34 -11.07 -7.49 -17.41
CA GLU A 34 -11.76 -6.21 -17.61
C GLU A 34 -13.12 -6.15 -16.89
N GLY A 35 -13.89 -7.26 -16.94
CA GLY A 35 -15.21 -7.35 -16.30
C GLY A 35 -15.17 -7.21 -14.77
N GLU A 36 -14.00 -7.40 -14.15
CA GLU A 36 -13.80 -7.42 -12.71
C GLU A 36 -13.23 -6.12 -12.13
N TRP A 37 -12.80 -5.18 -12.97
CA TRP A 37 -12.16 -3.94 -12.51
C TRP A 37 -13.03 -3.13 -11.54
N LYS A 38 -14.34 -3.04 -11.80
CA LYS A 38 -15.26 -2.28 -10.92
C LYS A 38 -15.33 -2.88 -9.52
N THR A 39 -15.36 -4.20 -9.43
CA THR A 39 -15.35 -4.93 -8.15
C THR A 39 -14.01 -4.76 -7.44
N ALA A 40 -12.89 -4.94 -8.16
CA ALA A 40 -11.55 -4.74 -7.59
C ALA A 40 -11.37 -3.32 -7.03
N ILE A 41 -11.72 -2.29 -7.81
CA ILE A 41 -11.66 -0.88 -7.38
C ILE A 41 -12.53 -0.65 -6.14
N LYS A 42 -13.76 -1.17 -6.11
CA LYS A 42 -14.65 -1.07 -4.95
C LYS A 42 -14.05 -1.72 -3.71
N ASN A 43 -13.48 -2.92 -3.85
CA ASN A 43 -12.84 -3.64 -2.74
C ASN A 43 -11.61 -2.89 -2.22
N MET A 44 -10.83 -2.25 -3.11
CA MET A 44 -9.72 -1.38 -2.72
C MET A 44 -10.21 -0.17 -1.93
N GLN A 45 -11.28 0.50 -2.38
CA GLN A 45 -11.88 1.64 -1.65
C GLN A 45 -12.38 1.24 -0.26
N GLN A 46 -13.02 0.08 -0.14
CA GLN A 46 -13.48 -0.45 1.13
C GLN A 46 -12.33 -0.82 2.07
N GLY A 47 -11.17 -1.18 1.50
CA GLY A 47 -9.91 -1.30 2.22
C GLY A 47 -9.29 0.02 2.63
N GLY A 48 -9.86 1.15 2.22
CA GLY A 48 -9.39 2.50 2.55
C GLY A 48 -8.50 3.16 1.50
N VAL A 49 -8.29 2.54 0.34
CA VAL A 49 -7.45 3.09 -0.75
C VAL A 49 -8.12 4.30 -1.40
N ASP A 50 -7.37 5.38 -1.60
CA ASP A 50 -7.79 6.62 -2.26
C ASP A 50 -7.31 6.71 -3.70
N ILE A 51 -6.14 6.13 -3.97
CA ILE A 51 -5.44 6.25 -5.24
C ILE A 51 -5.07 4.85 -5.73
N VAL A 52 -5.46 4.51 -6.94
CA VAL A 52 -4.92 3.34 -7.64
C VAL A 52 -3.68 3.75 -8.41
N ALA A 53 -2.54 3.11 -8.11
CA ALA A 53 -1.38 3.19 -8.98
C ALA A 53 -1.41 2.02 -9.98
N THR A 54 -1.01 2.27 -11.23
CA THR A 54 -1.00 1.24 -12.25
C THR A 54 0.01 1.51 -13.35
N TYR A 55 0.70 0.46 -13.80
CA TYR A 55 1.60 0.52 -14.95
C TYR A 55 0.90 0.35 -16.28
N VAL A 56 1.45 1.02 -17.29
CA VAL A 56 1.20 0.73 -18.70
C VAL A 56 2.42 0.00 -19.24
N PHE A 57 2.38 -1.32 -19.24
CA PHE A 57 3.50 -2.14 -19.72
C PHE A 57 3.56 -2.12 -21.24
N TRP A 58 4.62 -1.60 -21.83
CA TRP A 58 4.76 -1.48 -23.27
C TRP A 58 4.58 -2.81 -24.00
N ILE A 59 5.27 -3.88 -23.54
CA ILE A 59 5.16 -5.22 -24.10
C ILE A 59 3.73 -5.77 -24.13
N HIS A 60 2.89 -5.39 -23.17
CA HIS A 60 1.49 -5.83 -23.15
C HIS A 60 0.65 -5.17 -24.23
N HIS A 61 1.07 -4.01 -24.72
CA HIS A 61 0.35 -3.23 -25.71
C HIS A 61 0.93 -3.30 -27.12
N GLU A 62 2.22 -3.61 -27.26
CA GLU A 62 2.93 -3.71 -28.55
C GLU A 62 3.94 -4.85 -28.50
N GLU A 63 3.48 -6.10 -28.43
CA GLU A 63 4.36 -7.27 -28.38
C GLU A 63 5.11 -7.47 -29.71
N ALA A 64 4.50 -7.10 -30.85
CA ALA A 64 5.14 -7.01 -32.15
C ALA A 64 5.18 -5.54 -32.63
N GLU A 65 6.28 -5.14 -33.27
CA GLU A 65 6.50 -3.74 -33.74
C GLU A 65 5.36 -3.26 -34.63
N GLY A 66 4.69 -2.18 -34.21
CA GLY A 66 3.57 -1.57 -34.91
C GLY A 66 2.20 -2.21 -34.68
N GLU A 67 2.13 -3.33 -33.94
CA GLU A 67 0.87 -4.00 -33.61
C GLU A 67 0.40 -3.62 -32.21
N TRP A 68 -0.40 -2.56 -32.11
CA TRP A 68 -0.91 -2.04 -30.85
C TRP A 68 -2.22 -2.72 -30.44
N ASP A 69 -2.34 -3.09 -29.17
CA ASP A 69 -3.55 -3.68 -28.59
C ASP A 69 -3.95 -2.95 -27.30
N PHE A 70 -5.12 -2.31 -27.33
CA PHE A 70 -5.80 -1.69 -26.21
C PHE A 70 -7.20 -2.26 -26.02
N SER A 71 -7.40 -3.54 -26.28
CA SER A 71 -8.67 -4.25 -26.11
C SER A 71 -8.67 -5.14 -24.86
N GLY A 72 -9.85 -5.48 -24.37
CA GLY A 72 -10.03 -6.34 -23.20
C GLY A 72 -9.23 -5.82 -22.00
N ARG A 73 -8.51 -6.69 -21.31
CA ARG A 73 -7.70 -6.29 -20.15
C ARG A 73 -6.57 -5.30 -20.46
N ARG A 74 -6.31 -4.94 -21.72
CA ARG A 74 -5.36 -3.92 -22.15
C ARG A 74 -6.01 -2.55 -22.38
N ASN A 75 -7.32 -2.41 -22.18
CA ASN A 75 -8.10 -1.21 -22.45
C ASN A 75 -7.91 -0.17 -21.33
N LEU A 76 -6.81 0.58 -21.40
CA LEU A 76 -6.50 1.63 -20.43
C LEU A 76 -7.63 2.66 -20.32
N LYS A 77 -8.24 3.07 -21.43
CA LYS A 77 -9.34 4.04 -21.43
C LYS A 77 -10.53 3.55 -20.62
N ALA A 78 -10.94 2.30 -20.81
CA ALA A 78 -12.05 1.70 -20.05
C ALA A 78 -11.69 1.58 -18.54
N PHE A 79 -10.45 1.24 -18.20
CA PHE A 79 -9.99 1.20 -16.82
C PHE A 79 -10.07 2.59 -16.16
N LEU A 80 -9.58 3.64 -16.83
CA LEU A 80 -9.68 5.02 -16.33
C LEU A 80 -11.14 5.46 -16.15
N SER A 81 -12.04 5.04 -17.05
CA SER A 81 -13.48 5.27 -16.90
C SER A 81 -14.03 4.58 -15.65
N CYS A 82 -13.67 3.33 -15.40
CA CYS A 82 -14.08 2.62 -14.17
C CYS A 82 -13.61 3.34 -12.90
N CYS A 83 -12.36 3.83 -12.89
CA CYS A 83 -11.83 4.62 -11.76
C CYS A 83 -12.63 5.93 -11.57
N GLN A 84 -12.91 6.64 -12.66
CA GLN A 84 -13.69 7.89 -12.61
C GLN A 84 -15.11 7.66 -12.10
N GLU A 85 -15.81 6.64 -12.60
CA GLU A 85 -17.15 6.27 -12.16
C GLU A 85 -17.19 5.91 -10.67
N ALA A 86 -16.15 5.26 -10.17
CA ALA A 86 -16.00 4.91 -8.76
C ALA A 86 -15.54 6.10 -7.88
N GLY A 87 -15.13 7.22 -8.46
CA GLY A 87 -14.51 8.33 -7.73
C GLY A 87 -13.08 8.05 -7.25
N MET A 88 -12.46 6.97 -7.74
CA MET A 88 -11.08 6.58 -7.41
C MET A 88 -10.10 7.46 -8.17
N LYS A 89 -9.08 7.98 -7.48
CA LYS A 89 -7.99 8.70 -8.13
C LYS A 89 -6.97 7.71 -8.72
N VAL A 90 -6.21 8.17 -9.70
CA VAL A 90 -5.24 7.34 -10.42
C VAL A 90 -3.87 8.00 -10.41
N TRP A 91 -2.86 7.18 -10.15
CA TRP A 91 -1.47 7.47 -10.37
C TRP A 91 -0.99 6.59 -11.53
N LEU A 92 -0.75 7.22 -12.68
CA LEU A 92 -0.44 6.51 -13.91
C LEU A 92 1.07 6.36 -14.10
N ARG A 93 1.57 5.13 -14.12
CA ARG A 93 2.99 4.81 -14.30
C ARG A 93 3.23 4.48 -15.76
N ILE A 94 3.81 5.43 -16.52
CA ILE A 94 3.88 5.37 -17.99
C ILE A 94 5.18 4.77 -18.53
N GLY A 95 6.06 4.32 -17.68
CA GLY A 95 7.37 3.82 -18.10
C GLY A 95 8.26 4.91 -18.71
N PRO A 96 9.01 4.63 -19.78
CA PRO A 96 8.95 3.50 -20.73
C PRO A 96 9.36 2.14 -20.19
N TRP A 97 10.36 2.09 -19.29
CA TRP A 97 10.73 0.90 -18.54
C TRP A 97 10.00 0.88 -17.21
N ALA A 98 9.39 -0.25 -16.88
CA ALA A 98 8.50 -0.38 -15.75
C ALA A 98 9.04 -1.29 -14.63
N HIS A 99 10.00 -2.18 -14.93
CA HIS A 99 10.31 -3.35 -14.13
C HIS A 99 9.06 -4.22 -13.94
N GLY A 100 8.36 -4.09 -12.83
CA GLY A 100 7.05 -4.71 -12.57
C GLY A 100 7.03 -6.22 -12.74
N GLU A 101 8.19 -6.87 -12.50
CA GLU A 101 8.47 -8.30 -12.71
C GLU A 101 7.99 -8.78 -14.09
N CYS A 102 8.14 -7.89 -15.05
CA CYS A 102 7.74 -8.09 -16.44
C CYS A 102 8.97 -8.40 -17.30
N ARG A 103 8.78 -9.23 -18.32
CA ARG A 103 9.81 -9.54 -19.33
C ARG A 103 10.44 -8.25 -19.86
N ASN A 104 11.78 -8.20 -19.88
CA ASN A 104 12.58 -7.03 -20.30
C ASN A 104 12.21 -5.72 -19.56
N GLY A 105 11.69 -5.79 -18.32
CA GLY A 105 11.22 -4.61 -17.60
C GLY A 105 10.01 -3.92 -18.27
N GLY A 106 9.28 -4.66 -19.09
CA GLY A 106 8.14 -4.15 -19.86
C GLY A 106 8.46 -3.71 -21.28
N PHE A 107 9.72 -3.73 -21.71
CA PHE A 107 10.07 -3.48 -23.11
C PHE A 107 9.68 -4.64 -24.03
N PRO A 108 9.15 -4.37 -25.23
CA PRO A 108 8.92 -5.40 -26.24
C PRO A 108 10.23 -6.07 -26.68
N ASP A 109 10.18 -7.36 -26.98
CA ASP A 109 11.35 -8.13 -27.45
C ASP A 109 12.00 -7.52 -28.70
N TRP A 110 11.18 -7.02 -29.64
CA TRP A 110 11.68 -6.40 -30.87
C TRP A 110 12.52 -5.15 -30.59
N LEU A 111 12.19 -4.38 -29.54
CA LEU A 111 12.93 -3.19 -29.14
C LEU A 111 14.28 -3.56 -28.51
N VAL A 112 14.28 -4.54 -27.61
CA VAL A 112 15.50 -5.08 -26.97
C VAL A 112 16.42 -5.73 -28.03
N GLU A 113 15.86 -6.40 -29.03
CA GLU A 113 16.63 -6.98 -30.12
C GLU A 113 17.28 -5.90 -31.02
N LYS A 114 16.66 -4.72 -31.16
CA LYS A 114 17.29 -3.59 -31.86
C LYS A 114 18.51 -3.06 -31.09
N GLU A 115 18.44 -2.98 -29.77
CA GLU A 115 19.58 -2.62 -28.92
C GLU A 115 20.72 -3.63 -29.05
N LYS A 116 20.42 -4.94 -28.92
CA LYS A 116 21.42 -6.01 -29.10
C LYS A 116 22.13 -5.96 -30.45
N ARG A 117 21.46 -5.45 -31.49
CA ARG A 117 22.01 -5.24 -32.83
C ARG A 117 22.70 -3.87 -32.99
N GLY A 118 22.87 -3.09 -31.93
CA GLY A 118 23.50 -1.77 -31.97
C GLY A 118 22.73 -0.73 -32.79
N LYS A 119 21.40 -0.84 -32.88
CA LYS A 119 20.57 0.12 -33.62
C LYS A 119 20.12 1.29 -32.77
N LEU A 120 20.12 1.15 -31.46
CA LEU A 120 19.73 2.16 -30.47
C LEU A 120 20.31 1.77 -29.10
N SER A 121 20.26 2.70 -28.15
CA SER A 121 20.56 2.45 -26.74
C SER A 121 19.30 2.73 -25.91
N LEU A 122 18.84 1.71 -25.18
CA LEU A 122 17.66 1.83 -24.32
C LEU A 122 17.95 2.69 -23.08
N ARG A 123 16.92 3.33 -22.55
CA ARG A 123 16.95 4.14 -21.33
C ARG A 123 18.01 5.26 -21.40
N THR A 124 18.17 5.87 -22.59
CA THR A 124 19.07 6.99 -22.87
C THR A 124 18.42 8.00 -23.82
N ASP A 125 19.07 9.15 -24.06
CA ASP A 125 18.63 10.13 -25.05
C ASP A 125 19.02 9.73 -26.50
N ASP A 126 19.19 8.43 -26.79
CA ASP A 126 19.36 7.94 -28.16
C ASP A 126 18.18 8.34 -29.03
N PRO A 127 18.40 9.04 -30.17
CA PRO A 127 17.32 9.57 -30.98
C PRO A 127 16.40 8.50 -31.58
N GLN A 128 16.90 7.27 -31.82
CA GLN A 128 16.07 6.18 -32.34
C GLN A 128 15.21 5.60 -31.22
N TYR A 129 15.75 5.47 -30.01
CA TYR A 129 14.97 5.07 -28.84
C TYR A 129 13.88 6.09 -28.53
N LEU A 130 14.23 7.36 -28.44
CA LEU A 130 13.26 8.43 -28.16
C LEU A 130 12.14 8.52 -29.20
N LYS A 131 12.39 8.16 -30.46
CA LYS A 131 11.34 8.06 -31.48
C LYS A 131 10.30 7.01 -31.14
N TYR A 132 10.71 5.84 -30.62
CA TYR A 132 9.78 4.80 -30.19
C TYR A 132 9.05 5.19 -28.91
N VAL A 133 9.75 5.84 -27.96
CA VAL A 133 9.12 6.37 -26.75
C VAL A 133 8.06 7.43 -27.09
N ASP A 134 8.34 8.32 -28.07
CA ASP A 134 7.37 9.32 -28.53
C ASP A 134 6.07 8.66 -29.04
N LEU A 135 6.21 7.55 -29.76
CA LEU A 135 5.07 6.79 -30.25
C LEU A 135 4.31 6.12 -29.11
N PHE A 136 5.02 5.50 -28.16
CA PHE A 136 4.41 4.86 -26.98
C PHE A 136 3.65 5.89 -26.14
N PHE A 137 4.25 7.04 -25.82
CA PHE A 137 3.58 8.10 -25.07
C PHE A 137 2.40 8.70 -25.85
N THR A 138 2.46 8.75 -27.17
CA THR A 138 1.31 9.14 -28.00
C THR A 138 0.16 8.15 -27.79
N LYS A 139 0.43 6.85 -27.79
CA LYS A 139 -0.59 5.82 -27.60
C LYS A 139 -1.21 5.88 -26.21
N ILE A 140 -0.41 6.10 -25.18
CA ILE A 140 -0.93 6.32 -23.80
C ILE A 140 -1.79 7.57 -23.76
N ALA A 141 -1.34 8.68 -24.35
CA ALA A 141 -2.10 9.94 -24.36
C ALA A 141 -3.45 9.80 -25.08
N GLU A 142 -3.51 9.06 -26.21
CA GLU A 142 -4.76 8.73 -26.90
C GLU A 142 -5.75 8.00 -25.99
N GLN A 143 -5.27 7.11 -25.10
CA GLN A 143 -6.12 6.39 -24.16
C GLN A 143 -6.51 7.25 -22.94
N ALA A 144 -5.63 8.13 -22.49
CA ALA A 144 -5.83 8.98 -21.32
C ALA A 144 -6.51 10.33 -21.64
N ASP A 145 -6.87 10.56 -22.91
CA ASP A 145 -7.54 11.80 -23.34
C ASP A 145 -8.90 11.96 -22.63
N GLY A 146 -9.08 13.10 -21.97
CA GLY A 146 -10.25 13.42 -21.15
C GLY A 146 -10.21 12.83 -19.73
N TYR A 147 -9.18 12.03 -19.38
CA TYR A 147 -9.04 11.43 -18.03
C TYR A 147 -7.95 12.08 -17.17
N MET A 148 -7.24 13.08 -17.68
CA MET A 148 -6.30 13.86 -16.87
C MET A 148 -7.06 14.76 -15.89
N HIS A 149 -6.48 15.00 -14.71
CA HIS A 149 -7.13 15.85 -13.70
C HIS A 149 -7.46 17.26 -14.18
N LYS A 150 -6.65 17.83 -15.09
CA LYS A 150 -6.93 19.11 -15.73
C LYS A 150 -8.27 19.12 -16.48
N ASP A 151 -8.73 17.96 -16.93
CA ASP A 151 -9.96 17.71 -17.70
C ASP A 151 -11.06 17.10 -16.80
N ASP A 152 -10.95 17.26 -15.48
CA ASP A 152 -11.81 16.67 -14.43
C ASP A 152 -11.75 15.12 -14.38
N GLY A 153 -10.72 14.51 -14.94
CA GLY A 153 -10.46 13.07 -14.89
C GLY A 153 -9.80 12.59 -13.60
N PRO A 154 -9.66 11.28 -13.42
CA PRO A 154 -9.13 10.67 -12.20
C PRO A 154 -7.61 10.74 -12.08
N VAL A 155 -6.85 10.98 -13.18
CA VAL A 155 -5.38 10.92 -13.16
C VAL A 155 -4.80 12.17 -12.51
N ILE A 156 -4.30 12.01 -11.27
CA ILE A 156 -3.75 13.10 -10.44
C ILE A 156 -2.22 13.04 -10.29
N GLY A 157 -1.58 11.99 -10.77
CA GLY A 157 -0.12 11.82 -10.73
C GLY A 157 0.37 10.98 -11.90
N ILE A 158 1.60 11.22 -12.33
CA ILE A 158 2.29 10.45 -13.38
C ILE A 158 3.67 10.05 -12.88
N GLN A 159 4.03 8.78 -13.06
CA GLN A 159 5.39 8.31 -12.85
C GLN A 159 6.06 8.00 -14.20
N ILE A 160 7.28 8.47 -14.36
CA ILE A 160 8.16 8.17 -15.48
C ILE A 160 9.30 7.29 -15.01
N GLU A 161 9.64 6.25 -15.78
CA GLU A 161 10.67 5.27 -15.49
C GLU A 161 10.39 4.49 -14.19
N ASN A 162 11.30 3.65 -13.79
CA ASN A 162 11.29 2.98 -12.48
C ASN A 162 12.73 2.70 -12.04
N GLU A 163 13.05 3.02 -10.78
CA GLU A 163 14.37 2.80 -10.17
C GLU A 163 15.55 3.27 -11.06
N TYR A 164 15.32 4.29 -11.86
CA TYR A 164 16.27 4.78 -12.85
C TYR A 164 17.49 5.40 -12.19
N GLY A 165 18.65 4.88 -12.52
CA GLY A 165 19.92 5.20 -11.85
C GLY A 165 20.31 4.18 -10.77
N HIS A 166 19.32 3.55 -10.10
CA HIS A 166 19.54 2.46 -9.15
C HIS A 166 19.50 1.09 -9.88
N ALA A 167 18.42 0.82 -10.60
CA ALA A 167 18.25 -0.39 -11.43
C ALA A 167 18.44 -0.06 -12.92
N GLY A 168 19.67 0.22 -13.32
CA GLY A 168 20.03 0.57 -14.70
C GLY A 168 19.91 2.06 -15.03
N GLY A 169 20.15 2.40 -16.28
CA GLY A 169 20.37 3.76 -16.75
C GLY A 169 21.87 4.08 -16.86
N PRO A 170 22.26 5.27 -17.36
CA PRO A 170 23.65 5.67 -17.47
C PRO A 170 24.29 5.81 -16.09
N SER A 171 25.58 5.52 -16.00
CA SER A 171 26.35 5.72 -14.77
C SER A 171 26.64 7.20 -14.47
N ASP A 172 26.57 8.05 -15.49
CA ASP A 172 26.68 9.50 -15.31
C ASP A 172 25.35 10.08 -14.85
N ARG A 173 25.37 10.67 -13.65
CA ARG A 173 24.16 11.20 -13.00
C ARG A 173 23.53 12.34 -13.80
N GLU A 174 24.32 13.25 -14.36
CA GLU A 174 23.78 14.39 -15.12
C GLU A 174 23.14 13.94 -16.42
N GLU A 175 23.73 12.94 -17.08
CA GLU A 175 23.13 12.30 -18.26
C GLU A 175 21.79 11.66 -17.88
N GLY A 176 21.74 10.91 -16.77
CA GLY A 176 20.50 10.31 -16.27
C GLY A 176 19.42 11.33 -15.91
N MET A 177 19.81 12.41 -15.20
CA MET A 177 18.90 13.50 -14.87
C MET A 177 18.38 14.21 -16.14
N ALA A 178 19.23 14.39 -17.16
CA ALA A 178 18.83 14.98 -18.45
C ALA A 178 17.82 14.09 -19.17
N HIS A 179 18.04 12.78 -19.21
CA HIS A 179 17.10 11.82 -19.79
C HIS A 179 15.71 11.87 -19.14
N MET A 180 15.66 11.89 -17.81
CA MET A 180 14.38 12.02 -17.08
C MET A 180 13.64 13.32 -17.45
N ARG A 181 14.36 14.45 -17.60
CA ARG A 181 13.77 15.72 -18.07
C ARG A 181 13.27 15.61 -19.51
N THR A 182 14.02 14.93 -20.39
CA THR A 182 13.62 14.65 -21.77
C THR A 182 12.31 13.86 -21.83
N LEU A 183 12.22 12.76 -21.10
CA LEU A 183 11.00 11.94 -21.04
C LEU A 183 9.79 12.73 -20.54
N ARG A 184 9.98 13.53 -19.49
CA ARG A 184 8.92 14.41 -18.96
C ARG A 184 8.44 15.40 -20.02
N ALA A 185 9.37 16.11 -20.68
CA ALA A 185 9.02 17.07 -21.73
C ALA A 185 8.25 16.41 -22.88
N MET A 186 8.61 15.18 -23.25
CA MET A 186 7.89 14.39 -24.25
C MET A 186 6.47 14.06 -23.79
N ALA A 187 6.28 13.61 -22.56
CA ALA A 187 4.98 13.29 -21.98
C ALA A 187 4.07 14.54 -21.89
N GLU A 188 4.60 15.66 -21.40
CA GLU A 188 3.89 16.94 -21.31
C GLU A 188 3.43 17.45 -22.69
N LYS A 189 4.28 17.31 -23.71
CA LYS A 189 3.95 17.66 -25.11
C LYS A 189 2.77 16.85 -25.66
N LYS A 190 2.56 15.63 -25.17
CA LYS A 190 1.41 14.78 -25.54
C LYS A 190 0.16 15.07 -24.70
N GLY A 191 0.24 15.98 -23.73
CA GLY A 191 -0.87 16.34 -22.86
C GLY A 191 -1.00 15.48 -21.60
N LEU A 192 -0.06 14.58 -21.34
CA LEU A 192 0.06 13.83 -20.10
C LEU A 192 0.61 14.80 -19.03
N THR A 193 -0.28 15.48 -18.30
CA THR A 193 0.08 16.59 -17.41
C THR A 193 -0.53 16.39 -16.03
N ALA A 194 0.32 16.12 -15.04
CA ALA A 194 0.02 16.02 -13.62
C ALA A 194 1.32 16.26 -12.83
N PRO A 195 1.33 16.30 -11.49
CA PRO A 195 2.56 16.16 -10.72
C PRO A 195 3.31 14.91 -11.15
N TYR A 196 4.61 15.06 -11.40
CA TYR A 196 5.47 13.96 -11.84
C TYR A 196 6.24 13.38 -10.67
N PHE A 197 6.32 12.06 -10.64
CA PHE A 197 7.05 11.29 -9.65
C PHE A 197 8.22 10.59 -10.35
N SER A 198 9.33 10.50 -9.64
CA SER A 198 10.42 9.66 -10.09
C SER A 198 10.12 8.20 -9.79
N ALA A 199 10.89 7.34 -10.39
CA ALA A 199 11.08 5.99 -9.93
C ALA A 199 11.20 5.94 -8.41
N THR A 200 10.59 4.92 -7.81
CA THR A 200 10.71 4.66 -6.40
C THR A 200 12.11 5.04 -5.93
N GLY A 201 12.17 6.07 -5.11
CA GLY A 201 13.40 6.82 -4.86
C GLY A 201 14.34 6.11 -3.90
N TRP A 202 14.84 4.95 -4.31
CA TRP A 202 15.97 4.33 -3.64
C TRP A 202 17.18 5.24 -3.78
N GLY A 203 18.11 5.17 -2.85
CA GLY A 203 19.22 6.11 -2.74
C GLY A 203 19.88 6.47 -4.07
N GLY A 204 20.21 5.49 -4.90
CA GLY A 204 20.83 5.69 -6.21
C GLY A 204 19.90 6.17 -7.33
N ALA A 205 18.58 6.23 -7.12
CA ALA A 205 17.65 6.65 -8.15
C ALA A 205 17.79 8.14 -8.48
N TYR A 206 17.67 8.50 -9.76
CA TYR A 206 17.81 9.89 -10.22
C TYR A 206 16.49 10.65 -10.06
N VAL A 207 16.52 11.71 -9.26
CA VAL A 207 15.39 12.59 -8.99
C VAL A 207 15.71 14.01 -9.47
N PRO A 208 15.37 14.37 -10.72
CA PRO A 208 15.56 15.74 -11.21
C PRO A 208 14.63 16.74 -10.51
N GLU A 209 14.90 18.03 -10.70
CA GLU A 209 14.04 19.09 -10.23
C GLU A 209 12.61 18.95 -10.79
N ASN A 210 11.62 19.25 -10.00
CA ASN A 210 10.20 19.12 -10.32
C ASN A 210 9.70 17.68 -10.50
N PHE A 211 10.44 16.69 -10.01
CA PHE A 211 9.95 15.37 -9.72
C PHE A 211 9.81 15.18 -8.22
N LEU A 212 8.79 14.44 -7.80
CA LEU A 212 8.63 14.04 -6.41
C LEU A 212 9.30 12.68 -6.19
N PRO A 213 10.24 12.55 -5.25
CA PRO A 213 10.75 11.25 -4.86
C PRO A 213 9.68 10.47 -4.11
N VAL A 214 9.59 9.20 -4.38
CA VAL A 214 8.79 8.25 -3.61
C VAL A 214 9.68 7.07 -3.21
N LEU A 215 9.43 6.51 -2.05
CA LEU A 215 10.24 5.45 -1.45
C LEU A 215 9.39 4.21 -1.18
N GLY A 216 9.96 3.24 -0.51
CA GLY A 216 9.28 2.03 -0.11
C GLY A 216 10.10 1.21 0.86
N GLY A 217 9.82 -0.07 0.90
CA GLY A 217 10.51 -1.07 1.69
C GLY A 217 9.75 -2.37 1.64
N TYR A 218 10.46 -3.48 1.73
CA TYR A 218 9.86 -4.80 1.74
C TYR A 218 10.32 -5.58 2.97
N VAL A 219 9.45 -6.43 3.47
CA VAL A 219 9.73 -7.23 4.68
C VAL A 219 10.72 -8.37 4.44
N ASP A 220 10.98 -8.73 3.19
CA ASP A 220 11.95 -9.73 2.74
C ASP A 220 12.35 -9.42 1.29
N ALA A 221 13.36 -10.10 0.73
CA ALA A 221 13.83 -9.89 -0.64
C ALA A 221 13.83 -11.20 -1.44
N PRO A 222 12.71 -11.55 -2.10
CA PRO A 222 12.63 -12.77 -2.91
C PRO A 222 13.59 -12.76 -4.11
N TRP A 223 14.03 -11.59 -4.57
CA TRP A 223 15.02 -11.39 -5.63
C TRP A 223 16.48 -11.62 -5.20
N ALA A 224 16.78 -11.70 -3.88
CA ALA A 224 18.13 -11.95 -3.42
C ALA A 224 18.71 -13.24 -4.00
N ASN A 225 19.94 -13.17 -4.54
CA ASN A 225 20.60 -14.25 -5.29
C ASN A 225 21.08 -15.45 -4.43
N HIS A 226 20.54 -15.61 -3.22
CA HIS A 226 20.89 -16.67 -2.29
C HIS A 226 19.67 -17.18 -1.53
N THR A 227 19.80 -18.33 -0.87
CA THR A 227 18.70 -18.99 -0.15
C THR A 227 18.81 -18.89 1.38
N HIS A 228 19.92 -18.36 1.90
CA HIS A 228 20.06 -18.17 3.34
C HIS A 228 19.17 -17.03 3.85
N GLU A 229 18.93 -17.01 5.15
CA GLU A 229 18.12 -15.99 5.79
C GLU A 229 18.80 -14.63 5.70
N LEU A 230 18.01 -13.59 5.44
CA LEU A 230 18.47 -12.20 5.45
C LEU A 230 18.67 -11.70 6.88
N ALA A 231 19.52 -10.69 7.05
CA ALA A 231 19.60 -9.92 8.28
C ALA A 231 18.24 -9.30 8.61
N ALA A 232 18.06 -8.90 9.87
CA ALA A 232 16.86 -8.18 10.28
C ALA A 232 16.72 -6.88 9.46
N SER A 233 15.54 -6.66 8.91
CA SER A 233 15.27 -5.49 8.08
C SER A 233 15.10 -4.23 8.92
N GLU A 234 15.72 -3.13 8.49
CA GLU A 234 15.58 -1.80 9.10
C GLU A 234 14.21 -1.17 8.83
N ASN A 235 13.40 -1.75 7.94
CA ASN A 235 12.02 -1.31 7.68
C ASN A 235 11.10 -1.42 8.92
N PHE A 236 11.55 -2.06 9.98
CA PHE A 236 10.86 -2.14 11.28
C PHE A 236 11.36 -1.10 12.30
N LEU A 237 12.17 -0.12 11.86
CA LEU A 237 12.63 1.03 12.64
C LEU A 237 11.90 2.31 12.20
N PHE A 238 11.83 3.32 13.07
CA PHE A 238 11.24 4.63 12.73
C PHE A 238 12.32 5.54 12.11
N GLN A 239 12.63 5.31 10.85
CA GLN A 239 13.63 6.07 10.09
C GLN A 239 13.00 6.79 8.90
N PRO A 240 12.96 8.13 8.88
CA PRO A 240 12.48 8.87 7.72
C PRO A 240 13.48 8.77 6.57
N PHE A 241 12.98 8.73 5.35
CA PHE A 241 13.80 8.63 4.13
C PHE A 241 14.80 7.45 4.18
N HIS A 242 14.32 6.32 4.64
CA HIS A 242 15.14 5.11 4.71
C HIS A 242 15.36 4.52 3.31
N ASP A 243 16.62 4.13 3.02
CA ASP A 243 17.00 3.38 1.83
C ASP A 243 17.12 1.89 2.18
N ASP A 244 16.24 1.06 1.62
CA ASP A 244 16.28 -0.39 1.85
C ASP A 244 17.38 -1.04 1.01
N ALA A 245 18.50 -1.40 1.64
CA ALA A 245 19.64 -2.03 0.99
C ALA A 245 19.34 -3.34 0.27
N ASN A 246 18.19 -3.97 0.55
CA ASN A 246 17.79 -5.21 -0.11
C ASN A 246 17.06 -4.97 -1.44
N ILE A 247 16.56 -3.76 -1.67
CA ILE A 247 15.83 -3.45 -2.91
C ILE A 247 16.80 -3.41 -4.07
N ALA A 248 16.39 -4.06 -5.18
CA ALA A 248 17.19 -4.24 -6.38
C ALA A 248 18.58 -4.84 -6.12
N SER A 249 18.75 -5.63 -5.05
CA SER A 249 20.03 -6.30 -4.73
C SER A 249 20.45 -7.34 -5.77
N ASP A 250 19.59 -7.69 -6.72
CA ASP A 250 19.90 -8.46 -7.92
C ASP A 250 20.50 -7.62 -9.06
N PHE A 251 20.41 -6.28 -9.00
CA PHE A 251 21.02 -5.35 -9.96
C PHE A 251 22.22 -4.59 -9.39
N ALA A 252 22.16 -4.19 -8.11
CA ALA A 252 23.21 -3.44 -7.44
C ALA A 252 23.36 -3.89 -5.98
N GLU A 253 24.58 -3.88 -5.45
CA GLU A 253 24.87 -4.22 -4.07
C GLU A 253 25.06 -2.96 -3.21
N GLY A 254 24.47 -2.97 -2.01
CA GLY A 254 24.67 -1.97 -0.96
C GLY A 254 23.75 -0.75 -1.04
N GLN A 255 23.83 0.06 -0.01
CA GLN A 255 23.14 1.36 0.08
C GLN A 255 23.88 2.42 -0.73
N SER A 256 23.13 3.34 -1.32
CA SER A 256 23.66 4.52 -1.99
C SER A 256 23.11 5.79 -1.34
N ASP A 257 23.90 6.85 -1.40
CA ASP A 257 23.44 8.17 -0.96
C ASP A 257 22.27 8.66 -1.83
N PHE A 258 21.33 9.36 -1.22
CA PHE A 258 20.24 9.97 -1.96
C PHE A 258 20.75 10.97 -3.00
N THR A 259 20.18 10.93 -4.19
CA THR A 259 20.53 11.85 -5.28
C THR A 259 19.84 13.22 -5.14
N PHE A 260 19.02 13.38 -4.12
CA PHE A 260 18.24 14.59 -3.84
C PHE A 260 18.36 15.01 -2.37
N ASP A 261 18.06 16.27 -2.10
CA ASP A 261 18.05 16.84 -0.76
C ASP A 261 16.70 16.52 -0.08
N THR A 262 16.69 15.57 0.85
CA THR A 262 15.50 15.08 1.54
C THR A 262 14.74 16.17 2.29
N SER A 263 15.41 17.24 2.74
CA SER A 263 14.79 18.37 3.45
C SER A 263 13.81 19.18 2.59
N LYS A 264 13.87 19.02 1.27
CA LYS A 264 13.01 19.74 0.31
C LYS A 264 11.73 19.01 -0.03
N PHE A 265 11.61 17.76 0.39
CA PHE A 265 10.50 16.89 0.00
C PHE A 265 9.77 16.31 1.21
N SER A 266 8.48 16.11 1.06
CA SER A 266 7.72 15.28 1.98
C SER A 266 8.15 13.81 1.83
N TYR A 267 8.18 13.08 2.93
CA TYR A 267 8.39 11.63 2.89
C TYR A 267 7.14 10.94 2.33
N LEU A 268 7.27 10.34 1.16
CA LEU A 268 6.20 9.66 0.43
C LEU A 268 6.64 8.24 0.08
N THR A 269 5.71 7.28 0.11
CA THR A 269 5.98 5.90 -0.32
C THR A 269 5.13 5.52 -1.53
N ALA A 270 5.64 4.68 -2.41
CA ALA A 270 4.91 4.09 -3.53
C ALA A 270 5.13 2.58 -3.63
N GLU A 271 6.19 2.08 -3.02
CA GLU A 271 6.53 0.65 -3.01
C GLU A 271 6.74 0.10 -1.61
N LEU A 272 5.82 0.45 -0.71
CA LEU A 272 5.71 -0.26 0.57
C LEU A 272 5.08 -1.63 0.31
N GLY A 273 5.79 -2.71 0.64
CA GLY A 273 5.36 -4.06 0.33
C GLY A 273 4.02 -4.41 0.97
N GLY A 274 2.95 -4.39 0.19
CA GLY A 274 1.63 -4.90 0.60
C GLY A 274 1.54 -6.42 0.50
N GLY A 275 2.61 -7.05 0.09
CA GLY A 275 2.85 -8.46 -0.08
C GLY A 275 4.25 -8.69 -0.65
N LEU A 276 4.53 -9.88 -1.15
CA LEU A 276 5.79 -10.23 -1.80
C LEU A 276 5.60 -11.23 -2.92
N GLN A 277 6.32 -11.02 -4.02
CA GLN A 277 6.43 -12.01 -5.07
C GLN A 277 7.31 -13.19 -4.61
N VAL A 278 7.14 -14.33 -5.25
CA VAL A 278 7.99 -15.50 -5.05
C VAL A 278 8.86 -15.71 -6.28
N THR A 279 10.10 -16.14 -6.07
CA THR A 279 10.98 -16.58 -7.15
C THR A 279 11.17 -18.10 -7.11
N ALA A 280 11.69 -18.70 -8.17
CA ALA A 280 11.92 -20.14 -8.22
C ALA A 280 12.86 -20.62 -7.09
N HIS A 281 13.86 -19.82 -6.71
CA HIS A 281 14.86 -20.17 -5.71
C HIS A 281 14.55 -19.65 -4.31
N ARG A 282 13.68 -18.62 -4.16
CA ARG A 282 13.35 -18.01 -2.87
C ARG A 282 11.84 -17.75 -2.77
N ARG A 283 11.18 -18.55 -1.93
CA ARG A 283 9.72 -18.52 -1.76
C ARG A 283 9.38 -17.97 -0.39
N THR A 284 9.45 -16.67 -0.28
CA THR A 284 9.15 -15.95 0.97
C THR A 284 7.64 -15.94 1.22
N TYR A 285 7.28 -15.94 2.49
CA TYR A 285 5.92 -15.69 2.93
C TYR A 285 5.92 -14.47 3.87
N PRO A 286 5.35 -13.33 3.46
CA PRO A 286 5.17 -12.19 4.34
C PRO A 286 4.04 -12.50 5.31
N TYR A 287 4.33 -12.46 6.61
CA TYR A 287 3.26 -12.55 7.60
C TYR A 287 2.47 -11.25 7.65
N PRO A 288 1.16 -11.28 7.95
CA PRO A 288 0.34 -10.07 8.05
C PRO A 288 0.89 -9.05 9.06
N GLU A 289 1.48 -9.53 10.15
CA GLU A 289 2.15 -8.73 11.18
C GLU A 289 3.37 -7.99 10.62
N ASP A 290 4.14 -8.61 9.73
CA ASP A 290 5.29 -7.98 9.08
C ASP A 290 4.85 -6.76 8.28
N ILE A 291 3.79 -6.91 7.47
CA ILE A 291 3.25 -5.86 6.60
C ILE A 291 2.65 -4.72 7.44
N GLU A 292 1.92 -5.07 8.50
CA GLU A 292 1.36 -4.10 9.44
C GLU A 292 2.45 -3.28 10.14
N ALA A 293 3.45 -3.96 10.71
CA ALA A 293 4.54 -3.33 11.47
C ALA A 293 5.34 -2.37 10.58
N GLN A 294 5.71 -2.81 9.38
CA GLN A 294 6.41 -1.97 8.40
C GLN A 294 5.59 -0.73 8.03
N THR A 295 4.28 -0.89 7.79
CA THR A 295 3.38 0.23 7.49
C THR A 295 3.37 1.25 8.63
N ILE A 296 3.28 0.80 9.88
CA ILE A 296 3.26 1.67 11.06
C ILE A 296 4.60 2.34 11.30
N CYS A 297 5.71 1.65 11.03
CA CYS A 297 7.04 2.28 11.11
C CYS A 297 7.17 3.42 10.08
N MET A 298 6.77 3.21 8.83
CA MET A 298 6.80 4.26 7.81
C MET A 298 5.87 5.43 8.16
N LEU A 299 4.65 5.14 8.61
CA LEU A 299 3.69 6.17 9.03
C LEU A 299 4.22 6.95 10.22
N GLY A 300 4.73 6.28 11.25
CA GLY A 300 5.32 6.91 12.45
C GLY A 300 6.58 7.72 12.13
N ALA A 301 7.39 7.28 11.17
CA ALA A 301 8.55 8.01 10.66
C ALA A 301 8.21 9.22 9.78
N GLY A 302 6.91 9.50 9.55
CA GLY A 302 6.48 10.72 8.89
C GLY A 302 6.01 10.57 7.45
N ALA A 303 5.81 9.36 6.96
CA ALA A 303 5.26 9.17 5.62
C ALA A 303 3.88 9.83 5.49
N ASN A 304 3.73 10.69 4.46
CA ASN A 304 2.52 11.44 4.14
C ASN A 304 1.84 10.96 2.84
N LEU A 305 2.25 9.83 2.32
CA LEU A 305 1.57 8.98 1.35
C LEU A 305 1.95 7.55 1.72
N ILE A 306 0.97 6.72 1.98
CA ILE A 306 1.18 5.28 2.19
C ILE A 306 0.80 4.58 0.89
N GLY A 307 1.81 4.21 0.11
CA GLY A 307 1.65 3.58 -1.19
C GLY A 307 2.17 2.14 -1.20
N TYR A 308 1.28 1.19 -1.43
CA TYR A 308 1.58 -0.23 -1.41
C TYR A 308 1.89 -0.78 -2.79
N TYR A 309 2.98 -1.54 -2.89
CA TYR A 309 3.28 -2.39 -4.03
C TYR A 309 3.40 -3.86 -3.59
N MET A 310 2.51 -4.75 -3.94
CA MET A 310 1.20 -4.59 -4.56
C MET A 310 0.12 -4.51 -3.47
N TYR A 311 -1.02 -3.89 -3.79
CA TYR A 311 -2.22 -3.96 -2.95
C TYR A 311 -3.20 -5.01 -3.46
N HIS A 312 -3.28 -5.18 -4.78
CA HIS A 312 -4.12 -6.17 -5.46
C HIS A 312 -3.26 -7.01 -6.41
N GLY A 313 -3.33 -8.30 -6.26
CA GLY A 313 -2.66 -9.26 -7.12
C GLY A 313 -3.32 -9.37 -8.50
N GLY A 314 -2.77 -10.21 -9.35
CA GLY A 314 -3.27 -10.41 -10.69
C GLY A 314 -2.66 -11.63 -11.38
N VAL A 315 -2.96 -11.76 -12.66
CA VAL A 315 -2.48 -12.84 -13.53
C VAL A 315 -1.91 -12.24 -14.81
N ASN A 316 -0.68 -12.57 -15.13
CA ASN A 316 -0.06 -12.12 -16.38
C ASN A 316 -0.94 -12.46 -17.58
N PRO A 317 -1.23 -11.49 -18.49
CA PRO A 317 -1.96 -11.79 -19.72
C PRO A 317 -1.16 -12.79 -20.59
N ASP A 318 -1.85 -13.52 -21.45
CA ASP A 318 -1.19 -14.32 -22.46
C ASP A 318 -0.48 -13.42 -23.48
N GLY A 319 0.79 -13.72 -23.74
CA GLY A 319 1.52 -13.15 -24.84
C GLY A 319 1.10 -13.81 -26.15
N LYS A 320 1.18 -13.06 -27.24
CA LYS A 320 0.95 -13.60 -28.59
C LYS A 320 2.12 -14.45 -29.07
N TYR A 321 3.33 -14.10 -28.64
CA TYR A 321 4.57 -14.71 -29.11
C TYR A 321 5.41 -15.30 -27.97
N THR A 322 5.33 -14.75 -26.77
CA THR A 322 6.16 -15.14 -25.63
C THR A 322 5.39 -15.13 -24.31
N THR A 323 5.99 -15.69 -23.26
CA THR A 323 5.57 -15.45 -21.87
C THR A 323 6.03 -14.08 -21.41
N LEU A 324 5.26 -13.41 -20.54
CA LEU A 324 5.43 -12.01 -20.23
C LEU A 324 6.02 -11.72 -18.83
N GLN A 325 6.29 -12.77 -18.04
CA GLN A 325 6.95 -12.62 -16.74
C GLN A 325 8.47 -12.44 -16.89
N GLU A 326 9.07 -11.86 -15.88
CA GLU A 326 10.51 -11.87 -15.70
C GLU A 326 11.04 -13.30 -15.58
N SER A 327 12.16 -13.62 -16.26
CA SER A 327 12.75 -14.96 -16.22
C SER A 327 14.23 -14.96 -16.58
N LYS A 328 14.95 -16.01 -16.16
CA LYS A 328 16.35 -16.26 -16.56
C LYS A 328 16.52 -16.39 -18.06
N ALA A 329 15.50 -16.84 -18.76
CA ALA A 329 15.52 -16.95 -20.23
C ALA A 329 15.70 -15.58 -20.91
N THR A 330 15.38 -14.49 -20.24
CA THR A 330 15.55 -13.11 -20.74
C THR A 330 16.70 -12.36 -20.08
N GLY A 331 17.57 -13.05 -19.34
CA GLY A 331 18.78 -12.48 -18.75
C GLY A 331 18.63 -11.92 -17.34
N TYR A 332 17.49 -12.16 -16.69
CA TYR A 332 17.30 -11.82 -15.27
C TYR A 332 17.92 -12.86 -14.35
N ALA A 333 18.24 -12.45 -13.12
CA ALA A 333 18.70 -13.37 -12.07
C ALA A 333 17.59 -14.30 -11.58
N ASN A 334 16.33 -13.92 -11.75
CA ASN A 334 15.15 -14.56 -11.19
C ASN A 334 14.30 -15.28 -12.24
N ASP A 335 13.62 -16.36 -11.81
CA ASP A 335 12.48 -16.95 -12.52
C ASP A 335 11.23 -16.77 -11.67
N LEU A 336 10.25 -16.10 -12.22
CA LEU A 336 8.96 -15.82 -11.62
C LEU A 336 7.88 -16.75 -12.18
N PRO A 337 6.75 -16.94 -11.49
CA PRO A 337 5.62 -17.70 -12.03
C PRO A 337 5.16 -17.12 -13.36
N VAL A 338 4.91 -18.01 -14.33
CA VAL A 338 4.50 -17.59 -15.69
C VAL A 338 3.19 -16.81 -15.67
N LYS A 339 2.21 -17.29 -14.90
CA LYS A 339 0.86 -16.74 -14.85
C LYS A 339 0.59 -15.94 -13.60
N SER A 340 0.80 -16.55 -12.43
CA SER A 340 0.46 -15.91 -11.18
C SER A 340 1.27 -14.65 -10.93
N TYR A 341 0.59 -13.57 -10.65
CA TYR A 341 1.12 -12.34 -10.10
C TYR A 341 0.35 -12.00 -8.81
N ASP A 342 0.11 -13.04 -8.01
CA ASP A 342 -0.62 -12.93 -6.75
C ASP A 342 0.05 -11.97 -5.76
N PHE A 343 1.37 -11.94 -5.76
CA PHE A 343 2.20 -11.10 -4.89
C PHE A 343 1.87 -11.24 -3.40
N GLN A 344 1.08 -12.21 -3.02
CA GLN A 344 0.60 -12.46 -1.64
C GLN A 344 0.02 -11.20 -0.97
N THR A 345 -0.74 -10.43 -1.74
CA THR A 345 -1.19 -9.07 -1.41
C THR A 345 -2.44 -9.03 -0.52
N CYS A 346 -2.83 -7.80 -0.17
CA CYS A 346 -4.08 -7.53 0.56
C CYS A 346 -5.31 -8.09 -0.16
N LEU A 347 -5.44 -7.84 -1.47
CA LEU A 347 -6.42 -8.48 -2.34
C LEU A 347 -5.68 -9.43 -3.28
N ARG A 348 -5.93 -10.72 -3.17
CA ARG A 348 -5.23 -11.77 -3.89
C ARG A 348 -5.53 -11.73 -5.41
N GLU A 349 -4.83 -12.52 -6.22
CA GLU A 349 -5.06 -12.58 -7.67
C GLU A 349 -6.50 -12.98 -8.05
N ASN A 350 -7.21 -13.65 -7.16
CA ASN A 350 -8.62 -14.02 -7.30
C ASN A 350 -9.59 -12.97 -6.71
N GLY A 351 -9.09 -11.80 -6.25
CA GLY A 351 -9.87 -10.73 -5.66
C GLY A 351 -10.29 -10.93 -4.20
N LEU A 352 -9.92 -12.06 -3.58
CA LEU A 352 -10.24 -12.32 -2.18
C LEU A 352 -9.30 -11.54 -1.24
N PRO A 353 -9.81 -11.02 -0.11
CA PRO A 353 -8.99 -10.37 0.89
C PRO A 353 -8.14 -11.39 1.66
N SER A 354 -6.90 -11.02 1.94
CA SER A 354 -6.03 -11.72 2.87
C SER A 354 -6.18 -11.13 4.27
N GLU A 355 -5.55 -11.75 5.28
CA GLU A 355 -5.51 -11.19 6.63
C GLU A 355 -4.85 -9.81 6.67
N SER A 356 -3.82 -9.58 5.84
CA SER A 356 -3.17 -8.27 5.71
C SER A 356 -4.14 -7.16 5.30
N TYR A 357 -5.18 -7.47 4.50
CA TYR A 357 -6.21 -6.50 4.14
C TYR A 357 -6.94 -5.94 5.36
N TYR A 358 -7.37 -6.81 6.27
CA TYR A 358 -8.10 -6.40 7.47
C TYR A 358 -7.18 -5.69 8.47
N ARG A 359 -5.96 -6.20 8.66
CA ARG A 359 -4.97 -5.57 9.55
C ARG A 359 -4.62 -4.15 9.10
N LEU A 360 -4.36 -3.94 7.82
CA LEU A 360 -4.07 -2.61 7.29
C LEU A 360 -5.31 -1.70 7.31
N ARG A 361 -6.48 -2.24 7.06
CA ARG A 361 -7.72 -1.48 7.02
C ARG A 361 -8.02 -0.74 8.33
N LYS A 362 -7.75 -1.32 9.50
CA LYS A 362 -7.89 -0.60 10.77
C LYS A 362 -7.01 0.66 10.84
N HIS A 363 -5.79 0.59 10.32
CA HIS A 363 -4.90 1.74 10.25
C HIS A 363 -5.32 2.74 9.16
N HIS A 364 -5.87 2.26 8.04
CA HIS A 364 -6.45 3.14 7.04
C HIS A 364 -7.65 3.92 7.59
N ILE A 365 -8.50 3.28 8.39
CA ILE A 365 -9.59 3.96 9.11
C ILE A 365 -9.05 5.03 10.04
N PHE A 366 -8.01 4.73 10.81
CA PHE A 366 -7.32 5.69 11.66
C PHE A 366 -6.79 6.89 10.84
N ILE A 367 -6.05 6.64 9.76
CA ILE A 367 -5.51 7.69 8.89
C ILE A 367 -6.63 8.58 8.36
N LYS A 368 -7.71 8.01 7.85
CA LYS A 368 -8.85 8.75 7.31
C LYS A 368 -9.52 9.67 8.34
N ASN A 369 -9.55 9.24 9.58
CA ASN A 369 -10.11 10.03 10.68
C ASN A 369 -9.14 11.10 11.22
N THR A 370 -7.84 10.96 10.98
CA THR A 370 -6.81 11.79 11.61
C THR A 370 -5.91 12.53 10.63
N GLN A 371 -6.10 12.39 9.32
CA GLN A 371 -5.19 12.95 8.31
C GLN A 371 -4.97 14.48 8.47
N GLU A 372 -5.99 15.24 8.85
CA GLU A 372 -5.85 16.68 9.06
C GLU A 372 -4.97 17.02 10.27
N LEU A 373 -4.90 16.12 11.25
CA LEU A 373 -4.02 16.24 12.41
C LEU A 373 -2.63 15.67 12.12
N LEU A 374 -2.57 14.57 11.38
CA LEU A 374 -1.36 13.77 11.20
C LEU A 374 -0.48 14.29 10.05
N ALA A 375 -1.05 14.70 8.91
CA ALA A 375 -0.27 15.17 7.77
C ALA A 375 0.65 16.38 8.07
N PRO A 376 0.23 17.40 8.85
CA PRO A 376 1.12 18.48 9.23
C PRO A 376 1.97 18.20 10.48
N ALA A 377 1.84 17.02 11.10
CA ALA A 377 2.56 16.68 12.31
C ALA A 377 4.04 16.37 12.03
N LYS A 378 4.93 16.89 12.88
CA LYS A 378 6.37 16.59 12.85
C LYS A 378 6.69 15.36 13.66
N VAL A 379 7.72 14.64 13.24
CA VAL A 379 8.22 13.44 13.93
C VAL A 379 9.26 13.84 14.97
N TYR A 380 9.14 13.21 16.13
CA TYR A 380 10.08 13.29 17.25
C TYR A 380 10.44 11.86 17.69
N LEU A 381 11.72 11.64 17.91
CA LEU A 381 12.20 10.39 18.53
C LEU A 381 12.36 10.59 20.04
N PRO A 382 12.36 9.51 20.85
CA PRO A 382 12.49 9.63 22.30
C PRO A 382 13.81 10.28 22.74
N ASP A 383 13.75 11.22 23.68
CA ASP A 383 14.94 11.91 24.20
C ASP A 383 15.78 11.04 25.15
N ASN A 384 15.12 10.11 25.86
CA ASN A 384 15.70 9.36 26.96
C ASN A 384 15.94 7.87 26.65
N ILE A 385 15.74 7.48 25.41
CA ILE A 385 16.04 6.14 24.90
C ILE A 385 16.93 6.30 23.67
N SER A 386 18.08 5.64 23.67
CA SER A 386 18.92 5.59 22.48
C SER A 386 18.19 4.93 21.33
N GLU A 387 18.47 5.35 20.11
CA GLU A 387 18.01 4.63 18.94
C GLU A 387 18.55 3.18 18.98
N PRO A 388 17.79 2.18 18.47
CA PRO A 388 18.30 0.83 18.31
C PRO A 388 19.63 0.84 17.57
N ALA A 389 20.61 0.11 18.08
CA ALA A 389 21.95 0.03 17.47
C ALA A 389 21.88 -0.57 16.05
N SER A 390 20.90 -1.42 15.79
CA SER A 390 20.58 -2.03 14.50
C SER A 390 19.19 -2.67 14.55
N ALA A 391 18.70 -3.15 13.43
CA ALA A 391 17.47 -3.94 13.36
C ALA A 391 17.56 -5.29 14.12
N GLU A 392 18.76 -5.78 14.44
CA GLU A 392 18.97 -6.97 15.29
C GLU A 392 18.85 -6.67 16.81
N ASP A 393 18.68 -5.41 17.21
CA ASP A 393 18.42 -5.04 18.61
C ASP A 393 16.96 -5.32 18.97
N MET A 394 16.73 -6.38 19.74
CA MET A 394 15.40 -6.82 20.20
C MET A 394 15.03 -6.26 21.57
N GLU A 395 15.96 -5.59 22.26
CA GLU A 395 15.76 -5.10 23.62
C GLU A 395 15.32 -3.64 23.67
N THR A 396 15.82 -2.82 22.77
CA THR A 396 15.49 -1.38 22.73
C THR A 396 14.06 -1.15 22.27
N LEU A 397 13.33 -0.28 22.99
CA LEU A 397 11.99 0.16 22.58
C LEU A 397 12.06 0.97 21.29
N ARG A 398 11.23 0.64 20.32
CA ARG A 398 11.08 1.37 19.05
C ARG A 398 9.84 2.24 19.12
N ALA A 399 10.01 3.53 19.15
CA ALA A 399 8.91 4.48 19.24
C ALA A 399 9.20 5.77 18.45
N ALA A 400 8.13 6.39 17.95
CA ALA A 400 8.17 7.73 17.37
C ALA A 400 6.89 8.48 17.75
N PHE A 401 6.99 9.79 17.89
CA PHE A 401 5.86 10.64 18.21
C PHE A 401 5.62 11.68 17.11
N ARG A 402 4.47 11.63 16.47
CA ARG A 402 4.04 12.66 15.51
C ARG A 402 3.21 13.71 16.23
N TYR A 403 3.72 14.94 16.31
CA TYR A 403 3.07 16.04 17.02
C TYR A 403 2.72 17.19 16.08
N ASN A 404 1.44 17.56 16.12
CA ASN A 404 0.89 18.72 15.43
C ASN A 404 0.85 19.92 16.40
N LYS A 405 1.81 20.82 16.24
CA LYS A 405 1.94 21.98 17.12
C LYS A 405 0.74 22.95 17.05
N THR A 406 0.04 23.02 15.89
CA THR A 406 -1.12 23.92 15.72
C THR A 406 -2.35 23.37 16.42
N ALA A 407 -2.57 22.07 16.36
CA ALA A 407 -3.68 21.40 17.04
C ALA A 407 -3.36 21.07 18.50
N ASP A 408 -2.10 21.22 18.93
CA ASP A 408 -1.56 20.79 20.23
C ASP A 408 -1.96 19.34 20.57
N CYS A 409 -1.75 18.44 19.61
CA CYS A 409 -2.03 17.01 19.79
C CYS A 409 -1.07 16.17 18.98
N GLY A 410 -1.02 14.87 19.26
CA GLY A 410 -0.15 13.95 18.53
C GLY A 410 -0.55 12.49 18.68
N PHE A 411 0.26 11.65 18.06
CA PHE A 411 0.11 10.21 18.13
C PHE A 411 1.47 9.55 18.39
N LEU A 412 1.52 8.71 19.41
CA LEU A 412 2.67 7.88 19.73
C LEU A 412 2.54 6.57 18.96
N PHE A 413 3.55 6.27 18.16
CA PHE A 413 3.70 5.01 17.43
C PHE A 413 4.72 4.15 18.13
N ILE A 414 4.37 2.89 18.41
CA ILE A 414 5.27 1.88 19.00
C ILE A 414 5.22 0.64 18.13
N ASN A 415 6.41 0.13 17.77
CA ASN A 415 6.59 -1.14 17.10
C ASN A 415 7.44 -2.07 17.95
N ASN A 416 6.87 -3.18 18.41
CA ASN A 416 7.58 -4.24 19.14
C ASN A 416 7.57 -5.56 18.35
N HIS A 417 7.55 -5.45 17.01
CA HIS A 417 7.62 -6.58 16.10
C HIS A 417 8.88 -6.49 15.21
N GLN A 418 9.51 -7.62 14.98
CA GLN A 418 10.58 -7.80 13.99
C GLN A 418 10.39 -9.14 13.29
N ARG A 419 10.35 -9.14 11.98
CA ARG A 419 10.19 -10.36 11.19
C ARG A 419 11.18 -11.45 11.62
N LYS A 420 10.66 -12.65 11.92
CA LYS A 420 11.42 -13.83 12.33
C LYS A 420 12.32 -13.64 13.57
N ARG A 421 12.09 -12.61 14.35
CA ARG A 421 12.78 -12.34 15.62
C ARG A 421 11.74 -12.12 16.70
N LYS A 422 12.06 -12.49 17.92
CA LYS A 422 11.20 -12.24 19.07
C LYS A 422 11.72 -11.05 19.85
N MET A 423 10.98 -9.98 19.87
CA MET A 423 11.26 -8.82 20.72
C MET A 423 10.76 -9.07 22.15
N THR A 424 11.51 -8.58 23.13
CA THR A 424 11.12 -8.68 24.54
C THR A 424 9.95 -7.75 24.86
N GLU A 425 9.15 -8.12 25.86
CA GLU A 425 8.15 -7.23 26.43
C GLU A 425 8.80 -6.04 27.14
N LYS A 426 8.15 -4.88 27.11
CA LYS A 426 8.65 -3.65 27.72
C LYS A 426 7.57 -3.00 28.58
N GLN A 427 8.00 -2.36 29.65
CA GLN A 427 7.13 -1.60 30.54
C GLN A 427 7.58 -0.15 30.56
N ILE A 428 6.67 0.74 30.21
CA ILE A 428 6.84 2.20 30.35
C ILE A 428 6.09 2.58 31.62
N THR A 429 6.85 3.00 32.64
CA THR A 429 6.33 3.28 34.00
C THR A 429 6.73 4.67 34.45
N PRO A 430 6.14 5.22 35.53
CA PRO A 430 6.55 6.51 36.08
C PRO A 430 8.05 6.59 36.44
N GLU A 431 8.68 5.46 36.78
CA GLU A 431 10.12 5.39 37.08
C GLU A 431 10.98 5.31 35.81
N LYS A 432 10.39 4.87 34.70
CA LYS A 432 11.02 4.75 33.38
C LYS A 432 10.07 5.23 32.30
N PRO A 433 9.74 6.53 32.29
CA PRO A 433 8.81 7.07 31.31
C PRO A 433 9.47 7.19 29.94
N LEU A 434 8.63 7.25 28.91
CA LEU A 434 9.03 7.61 27.55
C LEU A 434 8.84 9.13 27.38
N GLN A 435 9.88 9.84 26.92
CA GLN A 435 9.92 11.30 26.91
C GLN A 435 10.26 11.84 25.52
N PHE A 436 9.57 12.91 25.13
CA PHE A 436 9.82 13.63 23.88
C PHE A 436 9.83 15.15 24.14
N THR A 437 10.82 15.86 23.63
CA THR A 437 10.85 17.31 23.64
C THR A 437 10.31 17.84 22.33
N VAL A 438 9.11 18.39 22.33
CA VAL A 438 8.46 18.97 21.16
C VAL A 438 8.53 20.49 21.18
N THR A 439 8.41 21.11 20.00
CA THR A 439 8.31 22.57 19.88
C THR A 439 6.86 22.95 19.60
N ASP A 440 6.25 23.76 20.46
CA ASP A 440 4.88 24.22 20.30
C ASP A 440 4.73 25.33 19.24
N VAL A 441 3.51 25.87 19.11
CA VAL A 441 3.20 26.93 18.14
C VAL A 441 3.94 28.24 18.42
N GLU A 442 4.30 28.50 19.68
CA GLU A 442 5.03 29.68 20.12
C GLU A 442 6.56 29.53 20.03
N GLY A 443 7.02 28.36 19.62
CA GLY A 443 8.44 27.99 19.54
C GLY A 443 9.04 27.58 20.90
N ILE A 444 8.20 27.31 21.90
CA ILE A 444 8.62 26.87 23.22
C ILE A 444 8.79 25.37 23.23
N GLN A 445 9.89 24.90 23.83
CA GLN A 445 10.08 23.46 24.03
C GLN A 445 9.21 22.97 25.19
N ARG A 446 8.46 21.90 24.95
CA ARG A 446 7.63 21.20 25.93
C ARG A 446 7.99 19.74 25.97
N GLN A 447 7.99 19.18 27.17
CA GLN A 447 8.22 17.76 27.38
C GLN A 447 6.90 17.01 27.39
N MET A 448 6.78 15.99 26.54
CA MET A 448 5.67 15.04 26.50
C MET A 448 6.14 13.75 27.17
N ILE A 449 5.36 13.24 28.10
CA ILE A 449 5.72 12.10 28.95
C ILE A 449 4.62 11.05 28.86
N PHE A 450 5.01 9.81 28.59
CA PHE A 450 4.16 8.63 28.64
C PHE A 450 4.73 7.70 29.71
N ASP A 451 3.93 7.20 30.62
CA ASP A 451 4.43 6.48 31.80
C ASP A 451 3.58 5.27 32.26
N ARG A 452 2.56 4.89 31.47
CA ARG A 452 1.64 3.79 31.80
C ARG A 452 1.30 2.95 30.59
N ILE A 453 2.31 2.38 29.91
CA ILE A 453 2.11 1.56 28.72
C ILE A 453 2.82 0.22 28.90
N HIS A 454 2.07 -0.85 28.71
CA HIS A 454 2.61 -2.20 28.56
C HIS A 454 2.78 -2.52 27.08
N VAL A 455 4.00 -2.80 26.66
CA VAL A 455 4.34 -3.14 25.28
C VAL A 455 4.65 -4.62 25.19
N ARG A 456 3.67 -5.40 24.78
CA ARG A 456 3.82 -6.85 24.62
C ARG A 456 4.71 -7.21 23.44
N THR A 457 5.17 -8.45 23.40
CA THR A 457 5.80 -9.01 22.20
C THR A 457 4.81 -8.90 21.03
N ASP A 458 5.32 -8.51 19.87
CA ASP A 458 4.56 -8.27 18.64
C ASP A 458 3.49 -7.16 18.70
N ALA A 459 3.50 -6.34 19.76
CA ALA A 459 2.60 -5.20 19.87
C ALA A 459 2.92 -4.11 18.86
N ILE A 460 1.87 -3.61 18.22
CA ILE A 460 1.89 -2.46 17.32
C ILE A 460 0.83 -1.49 17.85
N LEU A 461 1.27 -0.32 18.38
CA LEU A 461 0.39 0.61 19.06
C LEU A 461 0.39 1.98 18.38
N VAL A 462 -0.79 2.61 18.31
CA VAL A 462 -0.97 3.98 17.85
C VAL A 462 -1.82 4.74 18.87
N LEU A 463 -1.15 5.36 19.83
CA LEU A 463 -1.77 5.97 21.00
C LEU A 463 -1.94 7.47 20.82
N PRO A 464 -3.13 8.04 21.04
CA PRO A 464 -3.35 9.47 20.94
C PRO A 464 -2.79 10.20 22.17
N TYR A 465 -2.35 11.43 21.92
CA TYR A 465 -1.96 12.38 22.97
C TYR A 465 -2.70 13.70 22.77
N ASN A 466 -3.36 14.18 23.83
CA ASN A 466 -4.10 15.44 23.86
C ASN A 466 -5.10 15.58 22.70
N LEU A 467 -5.77 14.46 22.34
CA LEU A 467 -6.69 14.38 21.22
C LEU A 467 -7.90 15.31 21.43
N PRO A 468 -8.21 16.22 20.48
CA PRO A 468 -9.42 17.03 20.56
C PRO A 468 -10.66 16.15 20.36
N VAL A 469 -11.62 16.25 21.27
CA VAL A 469 -12.84 15.46 21.34
C VAL A 469 -14.03 16.37 21.51
N VAL A 470 -15.13 16.09 20.81
CA VAL A 470 -16.40 16.82 20.95
C VAL A 470 -17.45 15.87 21.52
N ILE A 471 -17.94 16.17 22.72
CA ILE A 471 -18.99 15.35 23.39
C ILE A 471 -20.19 16.26 23.62
N ARG A 472 -21.35 15.89 23.07
CA ARG A 472 -22.63 16.67 23.20
C ARG A 472 -22.50 18.15 22.80
N GLY A 473 -21.58 18.45 21.87
CA GLY A 473 -21.31 19.81 21.37
C GLY A 473 -20.29 20.61 22.19
N GLU A 474 -19.77 20.06 23.28
CA GLU A 474 -18.71 20.65 24.09
C GLU A 474 -17.34 20.08 23.73
N GLN A 475 -16.29 20.89 23.82
CA GLN A 475 -14.93 20.50 23.48
C GLN A 475 -14.16 20.02 24.72
N PHE A 476 -13.55 18.85 24.59
CA PHE A 476 -12.68 18.26 25.59
C PHE A 476 -11.35 17.82 24.97
N ARG A 477 -10.42 17.41 25.81
CA ARG A 477 -9.17 16.78 25.40
C ARG A 477 -9.00 15.44 26.09
N LEU A 478 -8.83 14.38 25.30
CA LEU A 478 -8.30 13.12 25.81
C LEU A 478 -6.78 13.27 25.88
N ARG A 479 -6.23 13.35 27.10
CA ARG A 479 -4.81 13.55 27.31
C ARG A 479 -4.02 12.33 26.92
N GLU A 480 -4.38 11.19 27.51
CA GLU A 480 -3.67 9.93 27.31
C GLU A 480 -4.60 8.73 27.47
N THR A 481 -4.22 7.62 26.84
CA THR A 481 -4.79 6.30 27.01
C THR A 481 -3.77 5.26 26.55
N ASN A 482 -3.85 4.03 27.06
CA ASN A 482 -3.08 2.87 26.57
C ASN A 482 -3.84 2.04 25.52
N ALA A 483 -4.96 2.54 25.01
CA ALA A 483 -5.70 1.93 23.91
C ALA A 483 -5.43 2.67 22.59
N SER A 484 -5.17 1.93 21.53
CA SER A 484 -4.95 2.50 20.20
C SER A 484 -6.21 3.13 19.63
N TYR A 485 -6.06 4.30 19.02
CA TYR A 485 -7.18 5.05 18.46
C TYR A 485 -7.57 4.56 17.06
N LEU A 486 -8.84 4.29 16.85
CA LEU A 486 -9.39 3.87 15.54
C LEU A 486 -10.02 5.05 14.79
N GLY A 487 -10.86 5.84 15.46
CA GLY A 487 -11.56 6.96 14.83
C GLY A 487 -12.81 7.40 15.60
N CYS A 488 -13.45 8.46 15.09
CA CYS A 488 -14.73 8.94 15.61
C CYS A 488 -15.84 8.75 14.57
N PHE A 489 -16.92 8.07 14.96
CA PHE A 489 -18.06 7.80 14.12
C PHE A 489 -19.36 8.07 14.87
N GLY A 490 -20.23 8.92 14.30
CA GLY A 490 -21.49 9.30 14.93
C GLY A 490 -21.35 9.94 16.31
N GLY A 491 -20.21 10.61 16.58
CA GLY A 491 -19.90 11.23 17.86
C GLY A 491 -19.38 10.26 18.93
N THR A 492 -19.15 9.02 18.58
CA THR A 492 -18.51 7.99 19.44
C THR A 492 -17.07 7.77 19.02
N TYR A 493 -16.15 7.77 19.97
CA TYR A 493 -14.72 7.57 19.77
C TYR A 493 -14.36 6.11 20.02
N TYR A 494 -13.82 5.47 19.00
CA TYR A 494 -13.49 4.04 19.01
C TYR A 494 -12.01 3.85 19.23
N PHE A 495 -11.70 2.93 20.14
CA PHE A 495 -10.35 2.50 20.49
C PHE A 495 -10.28 0.99 20.42
N TYR A 496 -9.07 0.45 20.31
CA TYR A 496 -8.86 -0.99 20.35
C TYR A 496 -7.61 -1.33 21.16
N THR A 497 -7.64 -2.47 21.83
CA THR A 497 -6.54 -2.95 22.64
C THR A 497 -6.69 -4.46 22.92
N ASP A 498 -5.60 -5.11 23.29
CA ASP A 498 -5.55 -6.45 23.87
C ASP A 498 -5.34 -6.43 25.40
N GLU A 499 -5.32 -5.24 26.00
CA GLU A 499 -5.28 -5.10 27.45
C GLU A 499 -6.56 -5.59 28.11
N LYS A 500 -6.45 -6.03 29.37
CA LYS A 500 -7.62 -6.39 30.16
C LYS A 500 -8.42 -5.14 30.50
N PRO A 501 -9.76 -5.25 30.63
CA PRO A 501 -10.61 -4.08 30.91
C PRO A 501 -10.18 -3.26 32.15
N GLU A 502 -9.69 -3.92 33.19
CA GLU A 502 -9.23 -3.29 34.43
C GLU A 502 -7.91 -2.52 34.29
N ASP A 503 -7.13 -2.81 33.25
CA ASP A 503 -5.83 -2.18 33.00
C ASP A 503 -5.93 -1.04 31.98
N ILE A 504 -7.12 -0.82 31.38
CA ILE A 504 -7.35 0.24 30.39
C ILE A 504 -7.67 1.54 31.11
N TYR A 505 -7.02 2.64 30.72
CA TYR A 505 -7.32 3.96 31.26
C TYR A 505 -7.55 5.01 30.18
N PHE A 506 -8.32 6.02 30.53
CA PHE A 506 -8.54 7.26 29.76
C PHE A 506 -8.33 8.44 30.69
N GLU A 507 -7.37 9.31 30.38
CA GLU A 507 -7.11 10.52 31.14
C GLU A 507 -7.64 11.74 30.37
N TRP A 508 -8.59 12.45 30.96
CA TRP A 508 -9.22 13.62 30.38
C TRP A 508 -8.70 14.91 30.98
N SER A 509 -8.70 15.99 30.19
CA SER A 509 -8.17 17.30 30.59
C SER A 509 -8.94 17.95 31.73
N ASP A 510 -10.22 17.64 31.89
CA ASP A 510 -11.11 18.17 32.93
C ASP A 510 -11.18 17.29 34.18
N GLY A 511 -10.48 16.13 34.17
CA GLY A 511 -10.45 15.16 35.26
C GLY A 511 -11.74 14.36 35.44
N ASN A 512 -12.72 14.49 34.56
CA ASN A 512 -13.96 13.70 34.58
C ASN A 512 -13.83 12.43 33.72
N ASP A 513 -14.73 11.50 33.94
CA ASP A 513 -14.89 10.32 33.08
C ASP A 513 -15.93 10.58 32.00
N HIS A 514 -15.55 10.32 30.74
CA HIS A 514 -16.43 10.44 29.58
C HIS A 514 -16.64 9.09 28.89
N ALA A 515 -16.81 8.03 29.67
CA ALA A 515 -16.99 6.65 29.17
C ALA A 515 -18.17 6.51 28.18
N GLU A 516 -19.19 7.37 28.27
CA GLU A 516 -20.33 7.36 27.37
C GLU A 516 -19.95 7.71 25.92
N ALA A 517 -18.86 8.46 25.71
CA ALA A 517 -18.37 8.83 24.38
C ALA A 517 -17.35 7.85 23.81
N VAL A 518 -16.96 6.83 24.57
CA VAL A 518 -15.90 5.89 24.22
C VAL A 518 -16.46 4.50 23.95
N ARG A 519 -15.90 3.80 22.99
CA ARG A 519 -16.09 2.36 22.77
C ARG A 519 -14.73 1.70 22.58
N ILE A 520 -14.54 0.61 23.29
CA ILE A 520 -13.32 -0.19 23.23
C ILE A 520 -13.62 -1.47 22.48
N LEU A 521 -12.82 -1.77 21.50
CA LEU A 521 -12.89 -2.96 20.64
C LEU A 521 -11.73 -3.90 20.95
N THR A 522 -11.89 -5.16 20.65
CA THR A 522 -10.76 -6.06 20.49
C THR A 522 -9.99 -5.69 19.22
N ILE A 523 -8.74 -6.15 19.06
CA ILE A 523 -7.98 -5.97 17.82
C ILE A 523 -8.76 -6.56 16.64
N HIS A 524 -9.31 -7.77 16.80
CA HIS A 524 -10.11 -8.43 15.77
C HIS A 524 -11.34 -7.61 15.37
N ASP A 525 -12.09 -7.05 16.32
CA ASP A 525 -13.25 -6.22 16.00
C ASP A 525 -12.85 -4.91 15.30
N ALA A 526 -11.68 -4.35 15.62
CA ALA A 526 -11.16 -3.17 14.94
C ALA A 526 -10.74 -3.45 13.48
N GLU A 527 -10.17 -4.62 13.23
CA GLU A 527 -9.83 -5.10 11.88
C GLU A 527 -11.08 -5.26 11.01
N HIS A 528 -12.17 -5.75 11.60
CA HIS A 528 -13.45 -5.98 10.93
C HIS A 528 -14.49 -4.86 11.20
N PHE A 529 -14.03 -3.71 11.68
CA PHE A 529 -14.91 -2.61 12.07
C PHE A 529 -15.75 -2.11 10.91
N CYS A 530 -17.06 -1.99 11.20
CA CYS A 530 -18.06 -1.41 10.31
C CYS A 530 -18.84 -0.34 11.06
N TYR A 531 -18.98 0.81 10.46
CA TYR A 531 -19.87 1.85 10.94
C TYR A 531 -21.05 1.99 9.98
N ALA A 532 -22.28 1.76 10.49
CA ALA A 532 -23.50 2.01 9.76
C ALA A 532 -24.02 3.41 10.10
N GLN A 533 -24.13 4.28 9.09
CA GLN A 533 -24.76 5.57 9.26
C GLN A 533 -26.26 5.45 9.01
N GLU A 534 -27.08 5.77 10.01
CA GLU A 534 -28.53 5.83 9.83
C GLU A 534 -28.88 6.89 8.77
N GLY A 535 -29.63 6.49 7.73
CA GLY A 535 -30.21 7.40 6.75
C GLY A 535 -29.59 7.41 5.35
N ALA A 536 -28.66 6.51 5.01
CA ALA A 536 -28.00 6.49 3.69
C ALA A 536 -28.76 5.69 2.61
N ASP A 537 -29.64 4.76 2.96
CA ASP A 537 -30.58 4.07 2.09
C ASP A 537 -31.76 3.49 2.87
N GLU A 538 -32.76 2.91 2.19
CA GLU A 538 -33.94 2.28 2.82
C GLU A 538 -33.61 1.12 3.78
N LYS A 539 -32.36 0.72 3.92
CA LYS A 539 -31.87 -0.35 4.80
C LYS A 539 -30.95 0.11 5.92
N GLY A 540 -30.58 1.40 5.97
CA GLY A 540 -29.89 2.02 7.12
C GLY A 540 -28.51 1.44 7.47
N LYS A 541 -27.83 0.76 6.56
CA LYS A 541 -26.50 0.18 6.79
C LYS A 541 -25.55 0.53 5.66
N VAL A 542 -24.65 1.47 5.91
CA VAL A 542 -23.39 1.55 5.14
C VAL A 542 -22.44 0.56 5.80
N SER A 543 -22.37 -0.65 5.29
CA SER A 543 -21.35 -1.59 5.67
C SER A 543 -20.01 -1.10 5.08
N LEU A 544 -19.03 -0.81 5.93
CA LEU A 544 -17.64 -0.61 5.52
C LEU A 544 -16.92 -1.95 5.27
N LEU A 545 -17.56 -3.07 5.60
CA LEU A 545 -17.13 -4.36 5.08
C LEU A 545 -17.58 -4.47 3.63
N PRO A 546 -16.71 -4.97 2.76
CA PRO A 546 -17.19 -5.45 1.49
C PRO A 546 -18.31 -6.46 1.77
N ASP A 547 -19.51 -6.24 1.22
CA ASP A 547 -20.17 -7.37 0.64
C ASP A 547 -19.12 -7.90 -0.33
N LEU A 548 -18.48 -9.01 0.02
CA LEU A 548 -17.62 -9.72 -0.89
C LEU A 548 -18.52 -10.16 -2.03
N HIS A 549 -18.73 -9.24 -2.96
CA HIS A 549 -19.28 -9.61 -4.23
C HIS A 549 -18.15 -10.34 -4.91
N PHE A 550 -18.20 -11.67 -4.85
CA PHE A 550 -17.56 -12.42 -5.90
C PHE A 550 -18.00 -11.74 -7.18
N ALA A 551 -17.03 -11.26 -7.90
CA ALA A 551 -17.28 -10.63 -9.16
C ALA A 551 -18.24 -11.49 -9.99
N GLU A 552 -18.90 -10.92 -10.97
CA GLU A 552 -19.86 -11.64 -11.84
C GLU A 552 -19.22 -12.78 -12.65
N ALA A 553 -18.12 -13.35 -12.14
CA ALA A 553 -17.35 -14.43 -12.75
C ALA A 553 -18.15 -15.75 -12.82
N GLY A 554 -19.06 -15.96 -11.90
CA GLY A 554 -19.97 -17.09 -11.91
C GLY A 554 -21.06 -16.85 -10.87
N LYS A 555 -22.24 -17.39 -11.09
CA LYS A 555 -23.33 -17.32 -10.13
C LYS A 555 -23.39 -18.63 -9.37
N VAL A 556 -23.06 -18.55 -8.07
CA VAL A 556 -23.28 -19.68 -7.17
C VAL A 556 -24.69 -19.60 -6.64
N ARG A 557 -25.45 -20.67 -6.81
CA ARG A 557 -26.73 -20.85 -6.15
C ARG A 557 -26.64 -21.96 -5.12
N ILE A 558 -27.12 -21.70 -3.95
CA ILE A 558 -27.42 -22.79 -3.02
C ILE A 558 -28.68 -23.46 -3.54
N ALA A 559 -28.54 -24.60 -4.19
CA ALA A 559 -29.66 -25.33 -4.78
C ALA A 559 -30.46 -26.07 -3.72
N ASP A 560 -29.83 -26.54 -2.67
CA ASP A 560 -30.46 -27.17 -1.51
C ASP A 560 -29.62 -26.98 -0.25
N ALA A 561 -30.23 -26.63 0.86
CA ALA A 561 -29.64 -26.71 2.18
C ALA A 561 -30.09 -28.02 2.80
N GLY A 562 -29.34 -29.07 2.59
CA GLY A 562 -29.64 -30.41 3.10
C GLY A 562 -29.75 -30.44 4.64
N GLN A 563 -30.22 -31.57 5.14
CA GLN A 563 -30.26 -31.82 6.58
C GLN A 563 -28.82 -31.89 7.14
N ALA A 564 -28.63 -31.44 8.37
CA ALA A 564 -27.38 -31.60 9.07
C ALA A 564 -26.92 -33.05 9.09
N VAL A 565 -25.80 -33.33 8.46
CA VAL A 565 -25.26 -34.67 8.31
C VAL A 565 -23.98 -34.78 9.08
N GLU A 566 -23.63 -35.26 9.99
CA GLU A 566 -22.44 -35.37 10.85
C GLU A 566 -21.19 -34.61 10.35
N SER A 567 -20.57 -33.90 11.23
CA SER A 567 -19.54 -32.92 10.99
C SER A 567 -18.15 -33.49 10.85
N ILE A 568 -17.42 -32.99 9.86
CA ILE A 568 -15.98 -33.16 9.68
C ILE A 568 -15.14 -31.96 10.19
N TRP A 569 -15.78 -30.97 10.76
CA TRP A 569 -15.07 -29.79 11.25
C TRP A 569 -14.76 -29.88 12.73
N ASN A 570 -13.56 -30.33 13.08
CA ASN A 570 -13.00 -30.06 14.40
C ASN A 570 -12.47 -28.63 14.40
N VAL A 571 -13.33 -27.68 14.69
CA VAL A 571 -12.88 -26.35 15.06
C VAL A 571 -12.54 -26.39 16.54
N TYR A 572 -11.29 -26.19 16.84
CA TYR A 572 -10.65 -26.09 18.15
C TYR A 572 -11.62 -26.12 19.35
N GLY A 573 -11.71 -27.27 19.99
CA GLY A 573 -12.30 -27.43 21.31
C GLY A 573 -13.82 -27.53 21.39
N GLN A 574 -14.57 -27.63 20.30
CA GLN A 574 -16.00 -27.92 20.33
C GLN A 574 -16.29 -29.39 20.12
N THR A 575 -17.15 -29.93 20.97
CA THR A 575 -17.40 -31.37 21.09
C THR A 575 -18.48 -31.92 20.14
N GLU A 576 -19.19 -31.06 19.42
CA GLU A 576 -20.17 -31.51 18.43
C GLU A 576 -20.26 -30.51 17.25
N PRO A 577 -19.74 -30.88 16.13
CA PRO A 577 -19.87 -30.10 14.92
C PRO A 577 -21.18 -30.39 14.19
N ASN A 578 -21.83 -29.37 13.62
CA ASN A 578 -22.94 -29.53 12.71
C ASN A 578 -22.45 -29.58 11.26
N VAL A 579 -22.68 -30.65 10.54
CA VAL A 579 -22.41 -30.73 9.10
C VAL A 579 -23.70 -30.42 8.34
N TYR A 580 -23.54 -29.52 7.39
CA TYR A 580 -24.59 -29.26 6.42
C TYR A 580 -24.12 -29.73 5.06
N GLU A 581 -24.89 -30.54 4.38
CA GLU A 581 -24.69 -30.83 2.97
C GLU A 581 -25.27 -29.67 2.16
N LEU A 582 -24.42 -28.98 1.41
CA LEU A 582 -24.81 -27.90 0.52
C LEU A 582 -24.61 -28.35 -0.91
N THR A 583 -25.66 -28.34 -1.70
CA THR A 583 -25.53 -28.48 -3.15
C THR A 583 -25.39 -27.09 -3.75
N LEU A 584 -24.23 -26.84 -4.38
CA LEU A 584 -23.94 -25.58 -5.04
C LEU A 584 -24.05 -25.79 -6.55
N GLU A 585 -24.83 -24.94 -7.21
CA GLU A 585 -24.83 -24.84 -8.67
C GLU A 585 -23.97 -23.64 -9.05
N TYR A 586 -22.95 -23.88 -9.84
CA TYR A 586 -22.01 -22.87 -10.31
C TYR A 586 -22.13 -22.71 -11.82
N GLU A 587 -22.42 -21.48 -12.26
CA GLU A 587 -22.38 -21.12 -13.68
C GLU A 587 -20.97 -20.67 -14.05
N TYR A 588 -20.29 -21.51 -14.84
CA TYR A 588 -18.90 -21.28 -15.25
C TYR A 588 -18.77 -20.01 -16.09
N HIS A 589 -17.79 -19.17 -15.73
CA HIS A 589 -17.43 -17.97 -16.49
C HIS A 589 -16.11 -18.19 -17.24
N PRO A 590 -15.95 -17.68 -18.47
CA PRO A 590 -14.70 -17.85 -19.24
C PRO A 590 -13.44 -17.34 -18.53
N ALA A 591 -13.54 -16.37 -17.61
CA ALA A 591 -12.41 -15.91 -16.81
C ALA A 591 -11.86 -16.98 -15.86
N ASP A 592 -12.66 -17.97 -15.46
CA ASP A 592 -12.26 -19.05 -14.57
C ASP A 592 -11.30 -20.03 -15.27
N ALA A 593 -11.34 -20.08 -16.60
CA ALA A 593 -10.43 -20.89 -17.40
C ALA A 593 -8.96 -20.48 -17.29
N LEU A 594 -8.69 -19.26 -16.79
CA LEU A 594 -7.34 -18.73 -16.65
C LEU A 594 -6.60 -19.27 -15.42
N SER A 595 -7.34 -19.65 -14.37
CA SER A 595 -6.77 -20.14 -13.12
C SER A 595 -6.71 -21.68 -13.03
N GLY A 596 -7.49 -22.37 -13.84
CA GLY A 596 -7.60 -23.84 -13.82
C GLY A 596 -8.36 -24.40 -12.61
N ASP A 597 -8.50 -23.62 -11.55
CA ASP A 597 -9.22 -23.96 -10.32
C ASP A 597 -10.22 -22.86 -9.99
N VAL A 598 -11.43 -23.23 -9.61
CA VAL A 598 -12.43 -22.31 -9.08
C VAL A 598 -12.48 -22.45 -7.57
N TRP A 599 -12.26 -21.33 -6.85
CA TRP A 599 -12.30 -21.29 -5.42
C TRP A 599 -13.58 -20.60 -4.96
N LEU A 600 -14.34 -21.26 -4.11
CA LEU A 600 -15.51 -20.71 -3.45
C LEU A 600 -15.16 -20.44 -2.00
N ALA A 601 -15.29 -19.18 -1.56
CA ALA A 601 -15.22 -18.83 -0.16
C ALA A 601 -16.63 -18.62 0.36
N LEU A 602 -17.00 -19.36 1.38
CA LEU A 602 -18.27 -19.21 2.09
C LEU A 602 -17.97 -18.56 3.44
N ASP A 603 -18.59 -17.42 3.69
CA ASP A 603 -18.51 -16.75 4.98
C ASP A 603 -19.73 -17.14 5.82
N PHE A 604 -19.47 -17.83 6.92
CA PHE A 604 -20.48 -18.21 7.91
C PHE A 604 -20.45 -17.28 9.15
N GLY A 605 -19.92 -16.07 9.00
CA GLY A 605 -19.83 -15.06 10.06
C GLY A 605 -18.60 -15.20 10.95
N THR A 606 -18.36 -16.36 11.54
CA THR A 606 -17.20 -16.63 12.40
C THR A 606 -16.29 -17.75 11.90
N ALA A 607 -16.66 -18.39 10.80
CA ALA A 607 -15.91 -19.47 10.19
C ALA A 607 -15.79 -19.25 8.68
N HIS A 608 -14.56 -19.23 8.18
CA HIS A 608 -14.28 -19.17 6.75
C HIS A 608 -14.04 -20.59 6.23
N ALA A 609 -14.76 -20.99 5.21
CA ALA A 609 -14.51 -22.24 4.52
C ALA A 609 -14.14 -21.96 3.06
N CYS A 610 -13.02 -22.49 2.61
CA CYS A 610 -12.65 -22.51 1.21
C CYS A 610 -12.94 -23.90 0.66
N ILE A 611 -13.71 -23.98 -0.41
CA ILE A 611 -13.98 -25.24 -1.11
C ILE A 611 -13.25 -25.20 -2.45
N ARG A 612 -12.42 -26.19 -2.70
CA ARG A 612 -11.82 -26.42 -4.01
C ARG A 612 -12.77 -27.28 -4.82
N THR A 613 -13.14 -26.84 -6.01
CA THR A 613 -13.85 -27.67 -6.97
C THR A 613 -12.82 -28.40 -7.82
N GLU A 614 -12.93 -29.73 -7.91
CA GLU A 614 -12.20 -30.51 -8.92
C GLU A 614 -13.06 -30.51 -10.19
N ASN A 615 -12.47 -30.11 -11.31
CA ASN A 615 -13.09 -30.20 -12.63
C ASN A 615 -13.16 -31.65 -13.10
#